data_7fae1a69f62acb657b553511eac670be
#
_entry.id   7fae1a69f62acb657b553511eac670be
#
_cell.length_a   1.000
_cell.length_b   1.000
_cell.length_c   1.000
_cell.angle_alpha   90.00
_cell.angle_beta   90.00
_cell.angle_gamma   90.00
#
_symmetry.space_group_name_H-M   'P 1'
#
loop_
_entity.id
_entity.type
_entity.pdbx_description
1 polymer ?
#
loop_
_entity_poly.entity_id
_entity_poly.type
_entity_poly.pdbx_seq_one_letter_code
_entity_poly.pdbx_strand_id
1 'polypeptide(L)'
;MTDSGGGVTLSGGEPLLHPSYTLELLAELGRRGFHRAVDTTLFAAPEVVRSVAAACELFLVDLKAMDSAVHQQYTGVPNEQILQNLRMIASFSPSAPEGHPYRIRIPLIAEVNASEANIAATASFLCSLDRKPDQVDLLPYHDIGKGKHERLGTVYNPAGLSLSAPSKDDQARCLRQLADAGLTVTIGG
;
A
#
# COMPACT_ATOMS: atom_id res chain seq x y z
N MET A 1 -22.63 1.45 13.29
CA MET A 1 -21.40 1.91 12.56
C MET A 1 -21.38 3.43 12.35
N THR A 2 -22.49 4.10 12.33
CA THR A 2 -22.58 5.56 12.22
C THR A 2 -22.12 6.30 13.49
N ASP A 3 -22.14 5.67 14.65
CA ASP A 3 -21.80 6.29 15.93
C ASP A 3 -20.29 6.31 16.25
N SER A 4 -19.48 5.60 15.48
CA SER A 4 -18.02 5.51 15.72
C SER A 4 -17.18 6.37 14.78
N GLY A 5 -17.77 7.06 13.81
CA GLY A 5 -17.02 7.76 12.76
C GLY A 5 -16.19 6.84 11.84
N GLY A 6 -16.46 5.53 11.90
CA GLY A 6 -15.76 4.53 11.11
C GLY A 6 -16.19 4.51 9.64
N GLY A 7 -15.42 3.80 8.81
CA GLY A 7 -15.67 3.66 7.39
C GLY A 7 -15.59 2.20 6.91
N VAL A 8 -15.52 2.04 5.60
CA VAL A 8 -15.35 0.75 4.94
C VAL A 8 -14.02 0.78 4.15
N THR A 9 -13.20 -0.23 4.35
CA THR A 9 -11.99 -0.44 3.54
C THR A 9 -12.24 -1.59 2.57
N LEU A 10 -12.12 -1.30 1.27
CA LEU A 10 -12.08 -2.34 0.25
C LEU A 10 -10.65 -2.89 0.19
N SER A 11 -10.53 -4.17 0.48
CA SER A 11 -9.26 -4.91 0.52
C SER A 11 -9.53 -6.35 0.01
N GLY A 12 -8.55 -7.22 0.12
CA GLY A 12 -8.71 -8.62 -0.28
C GLY A 12 -7.62 -8.99 -1.27
N GLY A 13 -7.87 -9.56 -2.45
CA GLY A 13 -6.89 -9.64 -3.52
C GLY A 13 -6.40 -8.24 -3.95
N GLU A 14 -6.56 -7.88 -5.21
CA GLU A 14 -6.33 -6.50 -5.67
C GLU A 14 -7.69 -5.90 -6.10
N PRO A 15 -8.25 -4.92 -5.37
CA PRO A 15 -9.56 -4.35 -5.72
C PRO A 15 -9.60 -3.76 -7.13
N LEU A 16 -8.47 -3.26 -7.63
CA LEU A 16 -8.38 -2.63 -8.95
C LEU A 16 -8.41 -3.64 -10.11
N LEU A 17 -8.35 -4.95 -9.86
CA LEU A 17 -8.56 -5.98 -10.89
C LEU A 17 -10.01 -6.06 -11.35
N HIS A 18 -10.96 -5.59 -10.55
CA HIS A 18 -12.39 -5.58 -10.87
C HIS A 18 -12.96 -4.16 -10.78
N PRO A 19 -12.51 -3.21 -11.63
CA PRO A 19 -12.77 -1.79 -11.46
C PRO A 19 -14.25 -1.43 -11.48
N SER A 20 -15.06 -2.04 -12.34
CA SER A 20 -16.51 -1.78 -12.37
C SER A 20 -17.19 -2.12 -11.06
N TYR A 21 -16.91 -3.31 -10.52
CA TYR A 21 -17.46 -3.74 -9.22
C TYR A 21 -16.97 -2.83 -8.08
N THR A 22 -15.68 -2.51 -8.07
CA THR A 22 -15.09 -1.61 -7.04
C THR A 22 -15.75 -0.23 -7.08
N LEU A 23 -15.93 0.36 -8.26
CA LEU A 23 -16.55 1.68 -8.42
C LEU A 23 -18.04 1.67 -8.02
N GLU A 24 -18.79 0.64 -8.40
CA GLU A 24 -20.20 0.50 -7.99
C GLU A 24 -20.34 0.40 -6.47
N LEU A 25 -19.46 -0.40 -5.83
CA LEU A 25 -19.48 -0.55 -4.38
C LEU A 25 -19.09 0.75 -3.67
N LEU A 26 -18.05 1.45 -4.13
CA LEU A 26 -17.65 2.75 -3.60
C LEU A 26 -18.79 3.79 -3.75
N ALA A 27 -19.48 3.81 -4.89
CA ALA A 27 -20.61 4.71 -5.11
C ALA A 27 -21.76 4.43 -4.15
N GLU A 28 -22.10 3.14 -3.94
CA GLU A 28 -23.14 2.74 -2.99
C GLU A 28 -22.78 3.13 -1.54
N LEU A 29 -21.55 2.85 -1.12
CA LEU A 29 -21.05 3.22 0.20
C LEU A 29 -21.08 4.75 0.40
N GLY A 30 -20.68 5.51 -0.61
CA GLY A 30 -20.74 6.98 -0.58
C GLY A 30 -22.18 7.52 -0.45
N ARG A 31 -23.15 6.93 -1.18
CA ARG A 31 -24.58 7.29 -1.04
C ARG A 31 -25.12 7.02 0.38
N ARG A 32 -24.54 6.06 1.09
CA ARG A 32 -24.87 5.75 2.47
C ARG A 32 -24.09 6.57 3.51
N GLY A 33 -23.20 7.47 3.06
CA GLY A 33 -22.42 8.34 3.94
C GLY A 33 -21.25 7.65 4.66
N PHE A 34 -20.78 6.50 4.15
CA PHE A 34 -19.58 5.86 4.71
C PHE A 34 -18.31 6.50 4.16
N HIS A 35 -17.32 6.71 5.02
CA HIS A 35 -15.95 6.96 4.60
C HIS A 35 -15.38 5.72 3.91
N ARG A 36 -14.73 5.90 2.75
CA ARG A 36 -14.29 4.79 1.89
C ARG A 36 -12.78 4.81 1.76
N ALA A 37 -12.15 3.73 2.16
CA ALA A 37 -10.74 3.50 1.92
C ALA A 37 -10.53 2.35 0.92
N VAL A 38 -9.47 2.42 0.12
CA VAL A 38 -9.08 1.36 -0.81
C VAL A 38 -7.65 0.93 -0.50
N ASP A 39 -7.48 -0.35 -0.19
CA ASP A 39 -6.20 -1.01 0.11
C ASP A 39 -5.73 -1.73 -1.16
N THR A 40 -4.68 -1.22 -1.79
CA THR A 40 -4.26 -1.60 -3.15
C THR A 40 -2.76 -1.49 -3.35
N THR A 41 -2.24 -2.24 -4.30
CA THR A 41 -0.86 -2.09 -4.79
C THR A 41 -0.72 -0.98 -5.85
N LEU A 42 -1.82 -0.43 -6.34
CA LEU A 42 -1.88 0.45 -7.54
C LEU A 42 -1.42 -0.23 -8.84
N PHE A 43 -1.31 -1.55 -8.90
CA PHE A 43 -0.97 -2.27 -10.13
C PHE A 43 -2.21 -2.38 -11.03
N ALA A 44 -2.56 -1.28 -11.69
CA ALA A 44 -3.70 -1.15 -12.58
C ALA A 44 -3.44 -0.06 -13.64
N ALA A 45 -4.28 -0.02 -14.68
CA ALA A 45 -4.23 1.05 -15.67
C ALA A 45 -4.45 2.43 -15.01
N PRO A 46 -3.74 3.49 -15.42
CA PRO A 46 -3.80 4.81 -14.77
C PRO A 46 -5.22 5.40 -14.69
N GLU A 47 -6.04 5.17 -15.71
CA GLU A 47 -7.44 5.62 -15.75
C GLU A 47 -8.31 4.93 -14.70
N VAL A 48 -8.04 3.66 -14.39
CA VAL A 48 -8.70 2.93 -13.29
C VAL A 48 -8.33 3.54 -11.95
N VAL A 49 -7.03 3.77 -11.72
CA VAL A 49 -6.54 4.40 -10.49
C VAL A 49 -7.16 5.77 -10.29
N ARG A 50 -7.21 6.61 -11.35
CA ARG A 50 -7.83 7.94 -11.31
C ARG A 50 -9.32 7.86 -10.96
N SER A 51 -10.05 6.95 -11.60
CA SER A 51 -11.50 6.80 -11.36
C SER A 51 -11.79 6.37 -9.92
N VAL A 52 -10.98 5.46 -9.37
CA VAL A 52 -11.11 5.01 -7.98
C VAL A 52 -10.69 6.10 -7.00
N ALA A 53 -9.64 6.88 -7.33
CA ALA A 53 -9.24 8.04 -6.52
C ALA A 53 -10.38 9.05 -6.34
N ALA A 54 -11.14 9.33 -7.41
CA ALA A 54 -12.31 10.23 -7.33
C ALA A 54 -13.50 9.63 -6.56
N ALA A 55 -13.48 8.35 -6.24
CA ALA A 55 -14.59 7.62 -5.62
C ALA A 55 -14.33 7.19 -4.16
N CYS A 56 -13.15 7.44 -3.60
CA CYS A 56 -12.81 7.08 -2.21
C CYS A 56 -12.18 8.28 -1.49
N GLU A 57 -12.11 8.21 -0.17
CA GLU A 57 -11.52 9.26 0.68
C GLU A 57 -10.10 8.95 1.13
N LEU A 58 -9.62 7.71 0.95
CA LEU A 58 -8.29 7.30 1.39
C LEU A 58 -7.74 6.16 0.53
N PHE A 59 -6.51 6.29 0.07
CA PHE A 59 -5.72 5.16 -0.41
C PHE A 59 -4.79 4.63 0.68
N LEU A 60 -4.77 3.30 0.85
CA LEU A 60 -3.74 2.56 1.56
C LEU A 60 -2.91 1.84 0.49
N VAL A 61 -1.70 2.31 0.24
CA VAL A 61 -0.88 1.84 -0.88
C VAL A 61 0.23 0.93 -0.39
N ASP A 62 0.20 -0.32 -0.83
CA ASP A 62 1.26 -1.28 -0.55
C ASP A 62 2.48 -1.03 -1.44
N LEU A 63 3.59 -0.62 -0.86
CA LEU A 63 4.90 -0.48 -1.52
C LEU A 63 5.85 -1.56 -1.01
N LYS A 64 6.14 -2.55 -1.86
CA LYS A 64 6.78 -3.80 -1.39
C LYS A 64 8.31 -3.80 -1.55
N ALA A 65 8.84 -3.33 -2.68
CA ALA A 65 10.27 -3.17 -2.91
C ALA A 65 10.52 -2.08 -3.96
N MET A 66 11.64 -1.37 -3.84
CA MET A 66 12.03 -0.33 -4.79
C MET A 66 12.81 -0.88 -5.97
N ASP A 67 13.58 -1.96 -5.80
CA ASP A 67 14.21 -2.67 -6.89
C ASP A 67 13.17 -3.49 -7.67
N SER A 68 13.03 -3.22 -8.97
CA SER A 68 12.00 -3.83 -9.81
C SER A 68 12.22 -5.33 -10.01
N ALA A 69 13.47 -5.79 -10.07
CA ALA A 69 13.77 -7.20 -10.19
C ALA A 69 13.42 -7.96 -8.90
N VAL A 70 13.75 -7.38 -7.75
CA VAL A 70 13.33 -7.90 -6.44
C VAL A 70 11.80 -7.89 -6.33
N HIS A 71 11.14 -6.79 -6.70
CA HIS A 71 9.68 -6.71 -6.69
C HIS A 71 9.06 -7.83 -7.55
N GLN A 72 9.54 -8.00 -8.79
CA GLN A 72 9.06 -9.03 -9.69
C GLN A 72 9.31 -10.45 -9.16
N GLN A 73 10.46 -10.70 -8.53
CA GLN A 73 10.78 -12.00 -7.93
C GLN A 73 9.77 -12.40 -6.84
N TYR A 74 9.34 -11.45 -6.00
CA TYR A 74 8.51 -11.75 -4.83
C TYR A 74 7.01 -11.51 -5.06
N THR A 75 6.62 -10.76 -6.09
CA THR A 75 5.20 -10.44 -6.38
C THR A 75 4.72 -10.95 -7.74
N GLY A 76 5.64 -11.37 -8.61
CA GLY A 76 5.33 -11.81 -9.97
C GLY A 76 5.25 -10.67 -11.00
N VAL A 77 5.30 -9.41 -10.58
CA VAL A 77 5.21 -8.24 -11.48
C VAL A 77 6.27 -7.19 -11.17
N PRO A 78 6.74 -6.42 -12.16
CA PRO A 78 7.63 -5.28 -11.94
C PRO A 78 6.89 -4.12 -11.26
N ASN A 79 7.62 -3.14 -10.70
CA ASN A 79 7.02 -2.06 -9.90
C ASN A 79 6.85 -0.73 -10.64
N GLU A 80 7.31 -0.60 -11.89
CA GLU A 80 7.32 0.68 -12.63
C GLU A 80 5.92 1.30 -12.73
N GLN A 81 4.92 0.50 -13.04
CA GLN A 81 3.54 0.95 -13.13
C GLN A 81 2.99 1.41 -11.78
N ILE A 82 3.33 0.71 -10.72
CA ILE A 82 2.97 1.08 -9.34
C ILE A 82 3.56 2.45 -8.99
N LEU A 83 4.86 2.63 -9.24
CA LEU A 83 5.57 3.88 -8.95
C LEU A 83 5.05 5.04 -9.80
N GLN A 84 4.70 4.80 -11.07
CA GLN A 84 4.08 5.80 -11.94
C GLN A 84 2.69 6.22 -11.43
N ASN A 85 1.86 5.26 -11.05
CA ASN A 85 0.55 5.52 -10.48
C ASN A 85 0.64 6.27 -9.14
N LEU A 86 1.63 5.93 -8.31
CA LEU A 86 1.87 6.64 -7.05
C LEU A 86 2.30 8.10 -7.29
N ARG A 87 3.16 8.36 -8.29
CA ARG A 87 3.46 9.74 -8.72
C ARG A 87 2.20 10.46 -9.18
N MET A 88 1.35 9.81 -9.94
CA MET A 88 0.11 10.38 -10.43
C MET A 88 -0.83 10.78 -9.29
N ILE A 89 -1.10 9.91 -8.31
CA ILE A 89 -1.97 10.28 -7.18
C ILE A 89 -1.36 11.36 -6.29
N ALA A 90 -0.03 11.38 -6.16
CA ALA A 90 0.68 12.42 -5.42
C ALA A 90 0.62 13.79 -6.12
N SER A 91 0.42 13.84 -7.44
CA SER A 91 0.29 15.08 -8.22
C SER A 91 -1.10 15.68 -8.19
N PHE A 92 -2.12 14.98 -7.70
CA PHE A 92 -3.48 15.53 -7.64
C PHE A 92 -3.57 16.65 -6.62
N SER A 93 -4.23 17.75 -7.02
CA SER A 93 -4.51 18.84 -6.09
C SER A 93 -5.38 18.38 -4.93
N PRO A 94 -5.06 18.73 -3.67
CA PRO A 94 -5.91 18.39 -2.52
C PRO A 94 -7.36 18.88 -2.63
N SER A 95 -7.63 19.89 -3.46
CA SER A 95 -8.97 20.39 -3.73
C SER A 95 -9.69 19.67 -4.87
N ALA A 96 -9.01 18.79 -5.60
CA ALA A 96 -9.63 17.98 -6.64
C ALA A 96 -10.33 16.75 -6.06
N PRO A 97 -11.35 16.18 -6.71
CA PRO A 97 -12.02 14.96 -6.27
C PRO A 97 -11.06 13.77 -6.09
N GLU A 98 -9.96 13.74 -6.83
CA GLU A 98 -8.93 12.69 -6.75
C GLU A 98 -7.84 12.97 -5.70
N GLY A 99 -7.82 14.17 -5.12
CA GLY A 99 -6.73 14.70 -4.28
C GLY A 99 -6.78 14.26 -2.81
N HIS A 100 -7.45 13.18 -2.51
CA HIS A 100 -7.61 12.67 -1.15
C HIS A 100 -6.28 12.23 -0.50
N PRO A 101 -6.24 12.08 0.84
CA PRO A 101 -5.12 11.52 1.56
C PRO A 101 -4.70 10.15 1.03
N TYR A 102 -3.41 9.84 1.15
CA TYR A 102 -2.92 8.48 0.93
C TYR A 102 -1.83 8.14 1.94
N ARG A 103 -1.79 6.87 2.32
CA ARG A 103 -0.78 6.31 3.21
C ARG A 103 -0.02 5.22 2.49
N ILE A 104 1.26 5.09 2.80
CA ILE A 104 2.09 4.00 2.31
C ILE A 104 2.15 2.91 3.36
N ARG A 105 1.97 1.68 2.95
CA ARG A 105 2.14 0.49 3.77
C ARG A 105 3.29 -0.33 3.23
N ILE A 106 4.25 -0.62 4.07
CA ILE A 106 5.43 -1.41 3.70
C ILE A 106 5.40 -2.72 4.49
N PRO A 107 4.94 -3.82 3.87
CA PRO A 107 5.12 -5.15 4.46
C PRO A 107 6.62 -5.42 4.60
N LEU A 108 7.16 -5.30 5.83
CA LEU A 108 8.59 -5.29 6.10
C LEU A 108 9.10 -6.71 6.31
N ILE A 109 9.88 -7.21 5.36
CA ILE A 109 10.38 -8.58 5.31
C ILE A 109 11.91 -8.53 5.31
N ALA A 110 12.56 -9.26 6.23
CA ALA A 110 14.00 -9.20 6.45
C ALA A 110 14.80 -9.49 5.16
N GLU A 111 14.42 -10.54 4.43
CA GLU A 111 15.16 -11.04 3.27
C GLU A 111 14.83 -10.28 1.97
N VAL A 112 13.82 -9.38 1.99
CA VAL A 112 13.30 -8.76 0.77
C VAL A 112 13.56 -7.27 0.72
N ASN A 113 13.09 -6.52 1.72
CA ASN A 113 13.00 -5.07 1.62
C ASN A 113 13.48 -4.29 2.85
N ALA A 114 13.92 -4.98 3.92
CA ALA A 114 14.41 -4.34 5.13
C ALA A 114 15.87 -3.86 5.03
N SER A 115 16.54 -4.03 3.88
CA SER A 115 17.91 -3.55 3.67
C SER A 115 17.99 -2.02 3.73
N GLU A 116 19.13 -1.50 4.21
CA GLU A 116 19.40 -0.07 4.26
C GLU A 116 19.25 0.61 2.89
N ALA A 117 19.74 -0.05 1.83
CA ALA A 117 19.66 0.45 0.46
C ALA A 117 18.20 0.58 -0.02
N ASN A 118 17.35 -0.43 0.23
CA ASN A 118 15.94 -0.37 -0.17
C ASN A 118 15.17 0.71 0.60
N ILE A 119 15.43 0.86 1.90
CA ILE A 119 14.79 1.90 2.72
C ILE A 119 15.24 3.29 2.30
N ALA A 120 16.53 3.48 1.97
CA ALA A 120 17.05 4.74 1.42
C ALA A 120 16.40 5.08 0.07
N ALA A 121 16.27 4.11 -0.83
CA ALA A 121 15.59 4.28 -2.12
C ALA A 121 14.10 4.63 -1.91
N THR A 122 13.43 3.98 -0.96
CA THR A 122 12.04 4.26 -0.58
C THR A 122 11.90 5.70 -0.07
N ALA A 123 12.75 6.13 0.86
CA ALA A 123 12.76 7.49 1.38
C ALA A 123 12.97 8.52 0.26
N SER A 124 13.97 8.30 -0.59
CA SER A 124 14.27 9.18 -1.72
C SER A 124 13.08 9.29 -2.68
N PHE A 125 12.46 8.17 -3.02
CA PHE A 125 11.28 8.15 -3.89
C PHE A 125 10.10 8.91 -3.27
N LEU A 126 9.73 8.61 -2.03
CA LEU A 126 8.59 9.24 -1.37
C LEU A 126 8.80 10.76 -1.16
N CYS A 127 10.03 11.18 -0.89
CA CYS A 127 10.39 12.59 -0.78
C CYS A 127 10.43 13.32 -2.14
N SER A 128 10.54 12.59 -3.26
CA SER A 128 10.52 13.16 -4.61
C SER A 128 9.11 13.39 -5.16
N LEU A 129 8.08 12.94 -4.46
CA LEU A 129 6.69 13.11 -4.86
C LEU A 129 6.23 14.55 -4.64
N ASP A 130 5.35 15.07 -5.50
CA ASP A 130 4.77 16.42 -5.40
C ASP A 130 4.07 16.63 -4.06
N ARG A 131 3.41 15.59 -3.55
CA ARG A 131 2.82 15.55 -2.22
C ARG A 131 3.31 14.28 -1.50
N LYS A 132 3.91 14.46 -0.33
CA LYS A 132 4.31 13.32 0.50
C LYS A 132 3.07 12.56 1.00
N PRO A 133 3.20 11.24 1.29
CA PRO A 133 2.14 10.50 1.97
C PRO A 133 1.88 11.08 3.37
N ASP A 134 0.63 11.00 3.83
CA ASP A 134 0.27 11.45 5.17
C ASP A 134 0.92 10.61 6.26
N GLN A 135 1.16 9.32 5.95
CA GLN A 135 1.81 8.38 6.85
C GLN A 135 2.46 7.23 6.08
N VAL A 136 3.53 6.68 6.65
CA VAL A 136 4.16 5.43 6.21
C VAL A 136 4.06 4.42 7.35
N ASP A 137 3.38 3.32 7.10
CA ASP A 137 3.20 2.23 8.06
C ASP A 137 4.15 1.07 7.73
N LEU A 138 5.12 0.83 8.59
CA LEU A 138 5.97 -0.36 8.52
C LEU A 138 5.22 -1.53 9.15
N LEU A 139 4.91 -2.55 8.36
CA LEU A 139 4.17 -3.73 8.78
C LEU A 139 5.11 -4.94 8.85
N PRO A 140 5.74 -5.22 10.01
CA PRO A 140 6.63 -6.37 10.13
C PRO A 140 5.92 -7.65 9.74
N TYR A 141 6.61 -8.48 8.94
CA TYR A 141 6.07 -9.74 8.46
C TYR A 141 5.53 -10.60 9.60
N HIS A 142 4.39 -11.21 9.36
CA HIS A 142 3.81 -12.24 10.21
C HIS A 142 3.05 -13.24 9.34
N ASP A 143 2.95 -14.47 9.80
CA ASP A 143 2.37 -15.59 9.04
C ASP A 143 0.84 -15.77 9.23
N ILE A 144 0.15 -14.79 9.79
CA ILE A 144 -1.32 -14.79 9.96
C ILE A 144 -2.05 -15.06 8.64
N GLY A 145 -1.46 -14.65 7.51
CA GLY A 145 -1.99 -14.93 6.16
C GLY A 145 -2.14 -16.42 5.83
N LYS A 146 -1.40 -17.31 6.48
CA LYS A 146 -1.50 -18.77 6.26
C LYS A 146 -2.93 -19.28 6.43
N GLY A 147 -3.61 -18.89 7.50
CA GLY A 147 -4.97 -19.32 7.77
C GLY A 147 -6.01 -18.83 6.74
N LYS A 148 -5.72 -17.75 6.00
CA LYS A 148 -6.56 -17.31 4.87
C LYS A 148 -6.39 -18.24 3.67
N HIS A 149 -5.15 -18.60 3.35
CA HIS A 149 -4.85 -19.52 2.24
C HIS A 149 -5.41 -20.92 2.50
N GLU A 150 -5.29 -21.44 3.73
CA GLU A 150 -5.89 -22.72 4.13
C GLU A 150 -7.41 -22.71 3.91
N ARG A 151 -8.11 -21.66 4.34
CA ARG A 151 -9.57 -21.51 4.15
C ARG A 151 -10.00 -21.40 2.68
N LEU A 152 -9.13 -20.88 1.81
CA LEU A 152 -9.37 -20.76 0.38
C LEU A 152 -8.88 -21.97 -0.42
N GLY A 153 -8.30 -22.99 0.24
CA GLY A 153 -7.73 -24.17 -0.42
C GLY A 153 -6.52 -23.85 -1.31
N THR A 154 -5.82 -22.73 -1.05
CA THR A 154 -4.64 -22.32 -1.81
C THR A 154 -3.36 -22.56 -1.01
N VAL A 155 -2.25 -22.80 -1.72
CA VAL A 155 -0.95 -23.01 -1.08
C VAL A 155 -0.38 -21.64 -0.69
N TYR A 156 -0.07 -21.48 0.60
CA TYR A 156 0.67 -20.32 1.08
C TYR A 156 2.15 -20.45 0.70
N ASN A 157 2.75 -19.37 0.16
CA ASN A 157 4.15 -19.36 -0.23
C ASN A 157 4.57 -20.57 -1.12
N PRO A 158 3.95 -20.73 -2.31
CA PRO A 158 4.18 -21.90 -3.16
C PRO A 158 5.63 -22.03 -3.64
N ALA A 159 6.39 -20.93 -3.65
CA ALA A 159 7.81 -20.91 -4.00
C ALA A 159 8.74 -21.36 -2.84
N GLY A 160 8.19 -21.64 -1.65
CA GLY A 160 8.99 -22.06 -0.50
C GLY A 160 10.01 -21.01 -0.02
N LEU A 161 9.72 -19.73 -0.19
CA LEU A 161 10.62 -18.64 0.18
C LEU A 161 10.79 -18.59 1.70
N SER A 162 12.03 -18.36 2.16
CA SER A 162 12.30 -18.06 3.56
C SER A 162 11.93 -16.59 3.80
N LEU A 163 10.85 -16.36 4.55
CA LEU A 163 10.36 -15.01 4.87
C LEU A 163 10.27 -14.87 6.38
N SER A 164 10.87 -13.81 6.92
CA SER A 164 10.84 -13.52 8.35
C SER A 164 10.64 -12.04 8.66
N ALA A 165 10.13 -11.75 9.85
CA ALA A 165 10.13 -10.37 10.34
C ALA A 165 11.57 -9.92 10.59
N PRO A 166 11.93 -8.68 10.23
CA PRO A 166 13.21 -8.11 10.65
C PRO A 166 13.33 -8.04 12.17
N SER A 167 14.57 -8.05 12.67
CA SER A 167 14.82 -7.85 14.10
C SER A 167 14.23 -6.52 14.60
N LYS A 168 14.03 -6.38 15.90
CA LYS A 168 13.53 -5.11 16.47
C LYS A 168 14.48 -3.94 16.20
N ASP A 169 15.78 -4.21 16.18
CA ASP A 169 16.79 -3.21 15.86
C ASP A 169 16.72 -2.79 14.38
N ASP A 170 16.52 -3.73 13.45
CA ASP A 170 16.30 -3.42 12.04
C ASP A 170 15.00 -2.66 11.81
N GLN A 171 13.91 -3.04 12.47
CA GLN A 171 12.65 -2.28 12.41
C GLN A 171 12.85 -0.84 12.88
N ALA A 172 13.54 -0.64 14.02
CA ALA A 172 13.86 0.68 14.54
C ALA A 172 14.80 1.47 13.61
N ARG A 173 15.76 0.80 12.96
CA ARG A 173 16.62 1.41 11.94
C ARG A 173 15.81 1.87 10.74
N CYS A 174 14.95 1.02 10.18
CA CYS A 174 14.09 1.36 9.04
C CYS A 174 13.18 2.56 9.38
N LEU A 175 12.57 2.58 10.58
CA LEU A 175 11.76 3.70 11.04
C LEU A 175 12.57 4.99 11.09
N ARG A 176 13.73 4.98 11.75
CA ARG A 176 14.60 6.18 11.85
C ARG A 176 15.00 6.69 10.48
N GLN A 177 15.44 5.81 9.58
CA GLN A 177 15.91 6.19 8.23
C GLN A 177 14.83 6.91 7.41
N LEU A 178 13.57 6.47 7.50
CA LEU A 178 12.44 7.14 6.86
C LEU A 178 12.05 8.43 7.57
N ALA A 179 12.06 8.44 8.91
CA ALA A 179 11.73 9.61 9.71
C ALA A 179 12.76 10.74 9.53
N ASP A 180 14.05 10.41 9.47
CA ASP A 180 15.14 11.37 9.22
C ASP A 180 15.03 12.03 7.83
N ALA A 181 14.38 11.35 6.87
CA ALA A 181 14.02 11.94 5.56
C ALA A 181 12.80 12.86 5.63
N GLY A 182 12.19 13.06 6.78
CA GLY A 182 11.04 13.94 7.00
C GLY A 182 9.70 13.31 6.62
N LEU A 183 9.57 11.99 6.79
CA LEU A 183 8.31 11.25 6.65
C LEU A 183 7.70 10.95 8.03
N THR A 184 6.38 10.94 8.11
CA THR A 184 5.66 10.46 9.30
C THR A 184 5.59 8.94 9.24
N VAL A 185 6.21 8.24 10.20
CA VAL A 185 6.38 6.78 10.16
C VAL A 185 5.89 6.12 11.44
N THR A 186 5.21 4.98 11.30
CA THR A 186 4.81 4.11 12.42
C THR A 186 5.22 2.66 12.18
N ILE A 187 5.28 1.86 13.24
CA ILE A 187 5.40 0.40 13.17
C ILE A 187 4.07 -0.20 13.62
N GLY A 188 3.48 -1.01 12.76
CA GLY A 188 2.10 -1.44 12.88
C GLY A 188 1.13 -0.48 12.17
N GLY A 189 -0.07 -0.90 11.90
CA GLY A 189 -1.12 -0.12 11.25
C GLY A 189 -2.33 0.09 12.12
#